data_53c7792b4860c4861fcce04b3191c2e9
#
_entry.id   53c7792b4860c4861fcce04b3191c2e9
#
_cell.length_a   1.000
_cell.length_b   1.000
_cell.length_c   1.000
_cell.angle_alpha   90.00
_cell.angle_beta   90.00
_cell.angle_gamma   90.00
#
_symmetry.space_group_name_H-M   'P 1'
#
loop_
_entity.id
_entity.type
_entity.pdbx_description
1 polymer ?
#
loop_
_entity_poly.entity_id
_entity_poly.type
_entity_poly.pdbx_seq_one_letter_code
_entity_poly.pdbx_strand_id
1 'polypeptide(L)'
;MPASLPLLAVAEPIQGIAVLAATVAVAAALVAPDRRRRAMAMLAAPALAVVALASMAARVDVPDVGPLVAAAAVVAGIGVLALAWLAHRRPTVLVLSAVAALPFRVPVSIGDTAANLLLPLYAVIAAGTLSYAWRALREREEEPEVEREPLLRRLTWAFAAVLVLYGAQSIYSSDVEPAIKNVCLFYVPFALLFLLLIEASWSRRLLAWSLRVTVGLALAFAAIGCVEFATGHLLISNAKVVEANDLLPYFRVNSLFFDPNIYGRYLALTMILLAAVLLWTRRRREVLLIAGSLVLLWAGLVFSLSQSSFAALLAGLAVLAALRWKAWPVVAGAGLAAAVALALVLIAPSALNLETGSQAALDRATSGRANLIGGGLRMIEDRPVHGFGSGSYAERYREREQVSSEKVAAASHTIPLTVTAEQGVIGLVAYLVLVAFSFALLFDRLRSVLANAPWPGVAAITRAGLAAAYAALILHTLVYAAYLEDPLSWALLAVAAGLRARPPGIDGEGGERRGELAMAGRS
;
A
#
# COMPACT_ATOMS: atom_id res chain seq x y z
N MET A 1 42.03 -20.40 -6.15
CA MET A 1 42.49 -19.11 -5.62
C MET A 1 41.43 -18.57 -4.69
N PRO A 2 41.62 -18.49 -3.38
CA PRO A 2 40.64 -17.92 -2.47
C PRO A 2 41.17 -16.60 -1.88
N ALA A 3 40.85 -15.47 -2.49
CA ALA A 3 41.22 -14.16 -1.96
C ALA A 3 40.04 -13.17 -1.86
N SER A 4 38.78 -13.62 -2.03
CA SER A 4 37.60 -12.76 -2.01
C SER A 4 36.73 -12.82 -0.72
N LEU A 5 37.04 -13.74 0.20
CA LEU A 5 36.30 -13.93 1.44
C LEU A 5 36.32 -12.76 2.46
N PRO A 6 37.43 -12.01 2.68
CA PRO A 6 37.41 -10.95 3.70
C PRO A 6 36.67 -9.66 3.27
N LEU A 7 36.57 -9.37 1.97
CA LEU A 7 35.87 -8.17 1.48
C LEU A 7 34.33 -8.31 1.52
N LEU A 8 33.80 -9.51 1.32
CA LEU A 8 32.37 -9.81 1.41
C LEU A 8 31.86 -9.71 2.86
N ALA A 9 32.61 -10.22 3.83
CA ALA A 9 32.23 -10.22 5.25
C ALA A 9 32.16 -8.80 5.88
N VAL A 10 32.92 -7.82 5.32
CA VAL A 10 32.89 -6.42 5.80
C VAL A 10 31.84 -5.58 5.10
N ALA A 11 31.41 -5.97 3.92
CA ALA A 11 30.52 -5.17 3.09
C ALA A 11 29.03 -5.29 3.47
N GLU A 12 28.57 -6.40 4.03
CA GLU A 12 27.18 -6.58 4.49
C GLU A 12 26.80 -5.66 5.66
N PRO A 13 27.62 -5.52 6.72
CA PRO A 13 27.35 -4.57 7.79
C PRO A 13 27.29 -3.11 7.30
N ILE A 14 28.12 -2.73 6.32
CA ILE A 14 28.10 -1.37 5.75
C ILE A 14 26.77 -1.09 5.03
N GLN A 15 26.24 -2.07 4.31
CA GLN A 15 24.94 -1.97 3.65
C GLN A 15 23.80 -1.86 4.66
N GLY A 16 23.83 -2.67 5.73
CA GLY A 16 22.88 -2.56 6.83
C GLY A 16 22.91 -1.18 7.51
N ILE A 17 24.08 -0.60 7.69
CA ILE A 17 24.24 0.76 8.22
C ILE A 17 23.62 1.81 7.26
N ALA A 18 23.80 1.67 5.96
CA ALA A 18 23.20 2.57 4.97
C ALA A 18 21.67 2.48 4.97
N VAL A 19 21.12 1.27 5.11
CA VAL A 19 19.67 1.03 5.29
C VAL A 19 19.17 1.71 6.56
N LEU A 20 19.88 1.52 7.69
CA LEU A 20 19.54 2.17 8.95
C LEU A 20 19.55 3.69 8.82
N ALA A 21 20.58 4.27 8.18
CA ALA A 21 20.67 5.71 7.99
C ALA A 21 19.46 6.25 7.18
N ALA A 22 19.05 5.56 6.11
CA ALA A 22 17.88 5.93 5.32
C ALA A 22 16.57 5.83 6.12
N THR A 23 16.41 4.76 6.92
CA THR A 23 15.22 4.59 7.77
C THR A 23 15.16 5.61 8.91
N VAL A 24 16.28 5.95 9.52
CA VAL A 24 16.36 7.02 10.54
C VAL A 24 16.02 8.39 9.94
N ALA A 25 16.51 8.69 8.74
CA ALA A 25 16.20 9.95 8.08
C ALA A 25 14.70 10.08 7.76
N VAL A 26 14.07 9.02 7.23
CA VAL A 26 12.63 9.06 6.94
C VAL A 26 11.79 9.04 8.23
N ALA A 27 12.23 8.35 9.28
CA ALA A 27 11.61 8.41 10.60
C ALA A 27 11.67 9.83 11.18
N ALA A 28 12.83 10.50 11.06
CA ALA A 28 12.97 11.90 11.45
C ALA A 28 12.00 12.81 10.67
N ALA A 29 11.79 12.57 9.35
CA ALA A 29 10.80 13.32 8.57
C ALA A 29 9.37 13.10 9.09
N LEU A 30 9.00 11.88 9.49
CA LEU A 30 7.68 11.54 10.02
C LEU A 30 7.38 12.22 11.35
N VAL A 31 8.39 12.34 12.24
CA VAL A 31 8.20 12.87 13.61
C VAL A 31 8.66 14.32 13.78
N ALA A 32 9.33 14.91 12.79
CA ALA A 32 9.84 16.28 12.88
C ALA A 32 8.73 17.28 13.29
N PRO A 33 8.97 18.11 14.31
CA PRO A 33 7.99 19.06 14.80
C PRO A 33 7.79 20.21 13.80
N ASP A 34 8.87 20.77 13.29
CA ASP A 34 8.83 21.94 12.41
C ASP A 34 8.96 21.56 10.92
N ARG A 35 8.45 22.45 10.04
CA ARG A 35 8.44 22.25 8.58
C ARG A 35 9.86 22.21 8.00
N ARG A 36 10.80 22.98 8.54
CA ARG A 36 12.16 23.08 7.99
C ARG A 36 12.96 21.80 8.27
N ARG A 37 12.91 21.28 9.51
CA ARG A 37 13.55 20.00 9.85
C ARG A 37 12.93 18.86 9.07
N ARG A 38 11.60 18.85 8.93
CA ARG A 38 10.89 17.88 8.10
C ARG A 38 11.37 17.94 6.66
N ALA A 39 11.48 19.11 6.05
CA ALA A 39 11.97 19.29 4.69
C ALA A 39 13.40 18.77 4.51
N MET A 40 14.29 19.08 5.44
CA MET A 40 15.67 18.57 5.41
C MET A 40 15.71 17.04 5.49
N ALA A 41 14.94 16.45 6.40
CA ALA A 41 14.85 15.00 6.54
C ALA A 41 14.21 14.32 5.30
N MET A 42 13.17 14.94 4.70
CA MET A 42 12.56 14.48 3.45
C MET A 42 13.52 14.50 2.26
N LEU A 43 14.50 15.40 2.23
CA LEU A 43 15.55 15.42 1.21
C LEU A 43 16.68 14.42 1.52
N ALA A 44 17.04 14.29 2.80
CA ALA A 44 18.12 13.39 3.23
C ALA A 44 17.74 11.91 3.05
N ALA A 45 16.48 11.52 3.32
CA ALA A 45 16.06 10.13 3.27
C ALA A 45 16.24 9.50 1.87
N PRO A 46 15.75 10.08 0.76
CA PRO A 46 15.98 9.51 -0.57
C PRO A 46 17.45 9.58 -1.00
N ALA A 47 18.22 10.60 -0.56
CA ALA A 47 19.65 10.67 -0.86
C ALA A 47 20.40 9.49 -0.20
N LEU A 48 20.11 9.17 1.07
CA LEU A 48 20.68 8.03 1.76
C LEU A 48 20.19 6.69 1.17
N ALA A 49 18.94 6.61 0.73
CA ALA A 49 18.42 5.44 0.03
C ALA A 49 19.16 5.20 -1.31
N VAL A 50 19.48 6.25 -2.06
CA VAL A 50 20.29 6.13 -3.28
C VAL A 50 21.71 5.65 -2.95
N VAL A 51 22.33 6.12 -1.86
CA VAL A 51 23.64 5.62 -1.41
C VAL A 51 23.56 4.14 -1.06
N ALA A 52 22.51 3.69 -0.38
CA ALA A 52 22.30 2.28 -0.06
C ALA A 52 22.14 1.43 -1.34
N LEU A 53 21.35 1.88 -2.32
CA LEU A 53 21.23 1.20 -3.62
C LEU A 53 22.55 1.18 -4.41
N ALA A 54 23.29 2.29 -4.42
CA ALA A 54 24.58 2.35 -5.08
C ALA A 54 25.61 1.40 -4.47
N SER A 55 25.58 1.20 -3.14
CA SER A 55 26.43 0.22 -2.45
C SER A 55 26.14 -1.24 -2.87
N MET A 56 24.91 -1.52 -3.29
CA MET A 56 24.52 -2.81 -3.86
C MET A 56 24.97 -2.90 -5.34
N ALA A 57 24.72 -1.86 -6.12
CA ALA A 57 25.07 -1.82 -7.54
C ALA A 57 26.58 -1.90 -7.81
N ALA A 58 27.41 -1.42 -6.89
CA ALA A 58 28.88 -1.52 -6.99
C ALA A 58 29.41 -2.96 -6.99
N ARG A 59 28.55 -3.96 -6.70
CA ARG A 59 28.89 -5.40 -6.74
C ARG A 59 28.41 -6.11 -8.00
N VAL A 60 27.56 -5.45 -8.78
CA VAL A 60 27.00 -5.99 -10.02
C VAL A 60 27.65 -5.21 -11.16
N ASP A 61 28.16 -5.91 -12.18
CA ASP A 61 28.58 -5.25 -13.42
C ASP A 61 27.35 -4.55 -14.03
N VAL A 62 27.24 -3.25 -13.75
CA VAL A 62 26.19 -2.43 -14.34
C VAL A 62 26.56 -2.23 -15.82
N PRO A 63 25.73 -2.66 -16.77
CA PRO A 63 25.99 -2.42 -18.17
C PRO A 63 26.17 -0.90 -18.42
N ASP A 64 27.07 -0.55 -19.32
CA ASP A 64 27.28 0.84 -19.72
C ASP A 64 25.96 1.52 -20.04
N VAL A 65 25.68 2.62 -19.36
CA VAL A 65 24.45 3.39 -19.55
C VAL A 65 24.51 4.03 -20.92
N GLY A 66 23.88 3.40 -21.89
CA GLY A 66 23.84 3.92 -23.25
C GLY A 66 23.24 5.34 -23.34
N PRO A 67 23.59 6.13 -24.36
CA PRO A 67 23.19 7.53 -24.49
C PRO A 67 21.67 7.73 -24.47
N LEU A 68 20.90 6.71 -24.90
CA LEU A 68 19.42 6.73 -24.86
C LEU A 68 18.89 6.73 -23.42
N VAL A 69 19.47 5.92 -22.55
CA VAL A 69 19.07 5.84 -21.13
C VAL A 69 19.45 7.13 -20.40
N ALA A 70 20.63 7.70 -20.71
CA ALA A 70 21.05 9.00 -20.18
C ALA A 70 20.10 10.12 -20.63
N ALA A 71 19.72 10.16 -21.91
CA ALA A 71 18.75 11.13 -22.44
C ALA A 71 17.38 10.96 -21.78
N ALA A 72 16.89 9.73 -21.61
CA ALA A 72 15.62 9.44 -20.92
C ALA A 72 15.65 9.92 -19.47
N ALA A 73 16.76 9.72 -18.75
CA ALA A 73 16.93 10.19 -17.38
C ALA A 73 16.89 11.74 -17.29
N VAL A 74 17.51 12.44 -18.24
CA VAL A 74 17.45 13.91 -18.31
C VAL A 74 16.01 14.39 -18.57
N VAL A 75 15.31 13.78 -19.53
CA VAL A 75 13.91 14.12 -19.83
C VAL A 75 13.02 13.86 -18.60
N ALA A 76 13.21 12.72 -17.92
CA ALA A 76 12.49 12.41 -16.68
C ALA A 76 12.78 13.45 -15.58
N GLY A 77 14.04 13.86 -15.42
CA GLY A 77 14.44 14.92 -14.48
C GLY A 77 13.77 16.26 -14.78
N ILE A 78 13.74 16.68 -16.04
CA ILE A 78 13.02 17.88 -16.48
C ILE A 78 11.52 17.75 -16.17
N GLY A 79 10.92 16.59 -16.43
CA GLY A 79 9.52 16.30 -16.11
C GLY A 79 9.22 16.42 -14.61
N VAL A 80 10.10 15.89 -13.75
CA VAL A 80 9.98 16.02 -12.29
C VAL A 80 10.05 17.48 -11.84
N LEU A 81 10.99 18.28 -12.39
CA LEU A 81 11.12 19.70 -12.06
C LEU A 81 9.90 20.51 -12.54
N ALA A 82 9.40 20.23 -13.75
CA ALA A 82 8.18 20.85 -14.27
C ALA A 82 6.96 20.52 -13.41
N LEU A 83 6.83 19.25 -12.98
CA LEU A 83 5.76 18.82 -12.08
C LEU A 83 5.91 19.46 -10.68
N ALA A 84 7.14 19.59 -10.17
CA ALA A 84 7.41 20.26 -8.90
C ALA A 84 7.01 21.74 -8.94
N TRP A 85 7.32 22.43 -10.02
CA TRP A 85 6.90 23.82 -10.24
C TRP A 85 5.38 23.93 -10.34
N LEU A 86 4.73 23.03 -11.08
CA LEU A 86 3.27 23.01 -11.20
C LEU A 86 2.59 22.69 -9.86
N ALA A 87 3.12 21.74 -9.10
CA ALA A 87 2.66 21.40 -7.75
C ALA A 87 2.84 22.56 -6.76
N HIS A 88 3.91 23.33 -6.92
CA HIS A 88 4.11 24.56 -6.13
C HIS A 88 3.01 25.59 -6.41
N ARG A 89 2.62 25.76 -7.65
CA ARG A 89 1.56 26.71 -8.06
C ARG A 89 0.14 26.17 -7.84
N ARG A 90 -0.06 24.87 -8.00
CA ARG A 90 -1.36 24.18 -7.90
C ARG A 90 -1.24 22.88 -7.12
N PRO A 91 -1.30 22.92 -5.79
CA PRO A 91 -1.14 21.71 -4.93
C PRO A 91 -2.12 20.57 -5.26
N THR A 92 -3.30 20.90 -5.79
CA THR A 92 -4.28 19.88 -6.22
C THR A 92 -3.77 18.98 -7.33
N VAL A 93 -2.87 19.47 -8.20
CA VAL A 93 -2.27 18.68 -9.27
C VAL A 93 -1.40 17.59 -8.70
N LEU A 94 -0.60 17.88 -7.66
CA LEU A 94 0.22 16.86 -6.99
C LEU A 94 -0.62 15.70 -6.47
N VAL A 95 -1.72 16.03 -5.77
CA VAL A 95 -2.61 15.00 -5.19
C VAL A 95 -3.25 14.15 -6.28
N LEU A 96 -3.79 14.77 -7.33
CA LEU A 96 -4.42 14.04 -8.43
C LEU A 96 -3.40 13.20 -9.22
N SER A 97 -2.18 13.72 -9.43
CA SER A 97 -1.10 12.96 -10.05
C SER A 97 -0.68 11.78 -9.17
N ALA A 98 -0.61 11.94 -7.84
CA ALA A 98 -0.33 10.85 -6.92
C ALA A 98 -1.41 9.77 -7.00
N VAL A 99 -2.69 10.15 -6.90
CA VAL A 99 -3.82 9.20 -7.02
C VAL A 99 -3.80 8.48 -8.37
N ALA A 100 -3.52 9.21 -9.46
CA ALA A 100 -3.44 8.61 -10.79
C ALA A 100 -2.25 7.64 -10.91
N ALA A 101 -1.11 7.94 -10.28
CA ALA A 101 0.11 7.13 -10.38
C ALA A 101 0.11 5.87 -9.49
N LEU A 102 -0.75 5.80 -8.45
CA LEU A 102 -0.80 4.68 -7.50
C LEU A 102 -0.84 3.28 -8.14
N PRO A 103 -1.65 2.99 -9.18
CA PRO A 103 -1.76 1.64 -9.73
C PRO A 103 -0.65 1.29 -10.72
N PHE A 104 0.09 2.28 -11.26
CA PHE A 104 1.00 2.04 -12.37
C PHE A 104 2.34 1.48 -11.90
N ARG A 105 2.69 0.31 -12.41
CA ARG A 105 3.98 -0.34 -12.24
C ARG A 105 4.61 -0.55 -13.61
N VAL A 106 5.88 -0.20 -13.73
CA VAL A 106 6.67 -0.34 -14.96
C VAL A 106 7.64 -1.50 -14.76
N PRO A 107 7.59 -2.53 -15.61
CA PRO A 107 8.58 -3.60 -15.56
C PRO A 107 9.94 -3.03 -15.97
N VAL A 108 10.93 -3.17 -15.11
CA VAL A 108 12.33 -2.78 -15.38
C VAL A 108 13.18 -4.03 -15.25
N SER A 109 13.86 -4.40 -16.32
CA SER A 109 14.80 -5.52 -16.33
C SER A 109 16.22 -4.99 -16.19
N ILE A 110 16.96 -5.50 -15.21
CA ILE A 110 18.40 -5.22 -15.04
C ILE A 110 19.07 -6.59 -15.00
N GLY A 111 19.76 -6.95 -16.10
CA GLY A 111 20.25 -8.32 -16.29
C GLY A 111 19.12 -9.33 -16.30
N ASP A 112 19.26 -10.42 -15.57
CA ASP A 112 18.25 -11.50 -15.46
C ASP A 112 17.13 -11.19 -14.43
N THR A 113 17.20 -10.07 -13.72
CA THR A 113 16.21 -9.68 -12.71
C THR A 113 15.23 -8.66 -13.25
N ALA A 114 13.93 -9.00 -13.24
CA ALA A 114 12.85 -8.07 -13.57
C ALA A 114 12.19 -7.56 -12.28
N ALA A 115 12.09 -6.23 -12.14
CA ALA A 115 11.41 -5.57 -11.05
C ALA A 115 10.26 -4.70 -11.58
N ASN A 116 9.12 -4.72 -10.91
CA ASN A 116 7.97 -3.88 -11.26
C ASN A 116 7.99 -2.61 -10.42
N LEU A 117 8.63 -1.57 -10.93
CA LEU A 117 8.83 -0.32 -10.22
C LEU A 117 7.68 0.67 -10.43
N LEU A 118 7.36 1.44 -9.40
CA LEU A 118 6.33 2.48 -9.46
C LEU A 118 6.92 3.82 -9.97
N LEU A 119 7.61 3.80 -11.12
CA LEU A 119 8.32 4.96 -11.66
C LEU A 119 7.45 6.22 -11.76
N PRO A 120 6.19 6.19 -12.24
CA PRO A 120 5.35 7.37 -12.26
C PRO A 120 5.09 7.92 -10.86
N LEU A 121 4.87 7.05 -9.87
CA LEU A 121 4.64 7.46 -8.49
C LEU A 121 5.90 8.05 -7.86
N TYR A 122 7.08 7.48 -8.11
CA TYR A 122 8.35 8.03 -7.63
C TYR A 122 8.62 9.44 -8.20
N ALA A 123 8.30 9.68 -9.48
CA ALA A 123 8.41 11.00 -10.07
C ALA A 123 7.48 12.03 -9.37
N VAL A 124 6.25 11.63 -9.06
CA VAL A 124 5.31 12.49 -8.32
C VAL A 124 5.78 12.76 -6.90
N ILE A 125 6.29 11.74 -6.19
CA ILE A 125 6.82 11.89 -4.83
C ILE A 125 8.04 12.81 -4.83
N ALA A 126 8.97 12.64 -5.77
CA ALA A 126 10.14 13.51 -5.92
C ALA A 126 9.73 14.96 -6.18
N ALA A 127 8.82 15.20 -7.12
CA ALA A 127 8.28 16.51 -7.43
C ALA A 127 7.59 17.16 -6.21
N GLY A 128 6.79 16.39 -5.48
CA GLY A 128 6.13 16.84 -4.25
C GLY A 128 7.11 17.19 -3.15
N THR A 129 8.13 16.35 -2.94
CA THR A 129 9.19 16.56 -1.96
C THR A 129 9.98 17.83 -2.26
N LEU A 130 10.38 18.05 -3.53
CA LEU A 130 11.06 19.26 -3.96
C LEU A 130 10.18 20.50 -3.76
N SER A 131 8.90 20.43 -4.16
CA SER A 131 7.95 21.53 -3.97
C SER A 131 7.73 21.87 -2.49
N TYR A 132 7.62 20.84 -1.62
CA TYR A 132 7.48 21.00 -0.18
C TYR A 132 8.74 21.63 0.42
N ALA A 133 9.91 21.09 0.10
CA ALA A 133 11.20 21.57 0.61
C ALA A 133 11.47 23.02 0.18
N TRP A 134 11.17 23.35 -1.07
CA TRP A 134 11.31 24.71 -1.58
C TRP A 134 10.50 25.73 -0.75
N ARG A 135 9.24 25.41 -0.41
CA ARG A 135 8.40 26.28 0.42
C ARG A 135 8.96 26.36 1.84
N ALA A 136 9.18 25.22 2.49
CA ALA A 136 9.59 25.15 3.88
C ALA A 136 10.98 25.76 4.15
N LEU A 137 11.89 25.77 3.18
CA LEU A 137 13.23 26.36 3.34
C LEU A 137 13.27 27.86 2.98
N ARG A 138 12.30 28.38 2.19
CA ARG A 138 12.23 29.80 1.82
C ARG A 138 11.36 30.65 2.74
N GLU A 139 10.32 30.07 3.31
CA GLU A 139 9.46 30.77 4.27
C GLU A 139 10.28 31.03 5.54
N ARG A 140 10.50 32.32 5.84
CA ARG A 140 11.29 32.75 7.01
C ARG A 140 10.46 32.83 8.30
N GLU A 141 9.13 32.81 8.21
CA GLU A 141 8.26 32.85 9.35
C GLU A 141 8.15 31.45 9.95
N GLU A 142 8.50 31.33 11.23
CA GLU A 142 8.14 30.19 12.05
C GLU A 142 6.61 30.22 12.19
N GLU A 143 5.88 29.54 11.28
CA GLU A 143 4.48 29.26 11.56
C GLU A 143 4.42 28.57 12.94
N PRO A 144 3.54 29.05 13.85
CA PRO A 144 3.40 28.44 15.16
C PRO A 144 3.18 26.94 14.99
N GLU A 145 3.90 26.16 15.80
CA GLU A 145 3.83 24.70 15.80
C GLU A 145 2.38 24.27 15.98
N VAL A 146 1.72 23.89 14.88
CA VAL A 146 0.39 23.31 14.97
C VAL A 146 0.55 21.92 15.58
N GLU A 147 0.18 21.81 16.86
CA GLU A 147 0.23 20.54 17.58
C GLU A 147 -0.55 19.49 16.78
N ARG A 148 0.16 18.47 16.31
CA ARG A 148 -0.49 17.38 15.58
C ARG A 148 -1.51 16.69 16.49
N GLU A 149 -2.65 16.37 15.92
CA GLU A 149 -3.68 15.58 16.59
C GLU A 149 -3.06 14.32 17.24
N PRO A 150 -3.42 14.01 18.50
CA PRO A 150 -2.73 12.98 19.29
C PRO A 150 -2.66 11.59 18.62
N LEU A 151 -3.72 11.17 17.91
CA LEU A 151 -3.70 9.88 17.21
C LEU A 151 -2.78 9.90 15.98
N LEU A 152 -2.73 11.01 15.25
CA LEU A 152 -1.78 11.17 14.15
C LEU A 152 -0.34 11.15 14.65
N ARG A 153 -0.05 11.82 15.76
CA ARG A 153 1.27 11.79 16.40
C ARG A 153 1.67 10.37 16.80
N ARG A 154 0.77 9.61 17.45
CA ARG A 154 1.02 8.21 17.81
C ARG A 154 1.26 7.34 16.58
N LEU A 155 0.48 7.50 15.51
CA LEU A 155 0.66 6.77 14.27
C LEU A 155 2.01 7.09 13.61
N THR A 156 2.43 8.37 13.54
CA THR A 156 3.73 8.73 12.95
C THR A 156 4.90 8.18 13.77
N TRP A 157 4.80 8.15 15.10
CA TRP A 157 5.79 7.49 15.95
C TRP A 157 5.81 5.97 15.76
N ALA A 158 4.66 5.32 15.58
CA ALA A 158 4.59 3.88 15.30
C ALA A 158 5.24 3.54 13.94
N PHE A 159 4.99 4.34 12.90
CA PHE A 159 5.69 4.21 11.62
C PHE A 159 7.20 4.40 11.79
N ALA A 160 7.63 5.44 12.48
CA ALA A 160 9.04 5.72 12.73
C ALA A 160 9.72 4.55 13.46
N ALA A 161 9.07 4.01 14.50
CA ALA A 161 9.58 2.86 15.25
C ALA A 161 9.73 1.60 14.38
N VAL A 162 8.71 1.27 13.58
CA VAL A 162 8.76 0.12 12.66
C VAL A 162 9.88 0.28 11.63
N LEU A 163 10.03 1.46 11.03
CA LEU A 163 11.07 1.71 10.03
C LEU A 163 12.48 1.66 10.61
N VAL A 164 12.69 2.29 11.78
CA VAL A 164 14.00 2.25 12.45
C VAL A 164 14.34 0.85 12.92
N LEU A 165 13.37 0.11 13.46
CA LEU A 165 13.56 -1.30 13.85
C LEU A 165 13.95 -2.14 12.64
N TYR A 166 13.25 -1.99 11.51
CA TYR A 166 13.56 -2.68 10.26
C TYR A 166 14.99 -2.38 9.79
N GLY A 167 15.38 -1.10 9.81
CA GLY A 167 16.74 -0.68 9.47
C GLY A 167 17.80 -1.20 10.44
N ALA A 168 17.54 -1.18 11.74
CA ALA A 168 18.46 -1.72 12.74
C ALA A 168 18.68 -3.22 12.58
N GLN A 169 17.63 -3.97 12.27
CA GLN A 169 17.69 -5.41 12.09
C GLN A 169 18.28 -5.83 10.73
N SER A 170 18.43 -4.92 9.78
CA SER A 170 19.14 -5.19 8.53
C SER A 170 20.66 -5.31 8.73
N ILE A 171 21.22 -4.79 9.84
CA ILE A 171 22.66 -4.84 10.12
C ILE A 171 23.13 -6.29 10.35
N TYR A 172 22.28 -7.13 10.93
CA TYR A 172 22.60 -8.53 11.20
C TYR A 172 21.79 -9.51 10.33
N SER A 173 21.09 -9.00 9.31
CA SER A 173 20.34 -9.84 8.38
C SER A 173 21.25 -10.79 7.63
N SER A 174 20.81 -12.03 7.46
CA SER A 174 21.51 -13.00 6.63
C SER A 174 21.46 -12.68 5.15
N ASP A 175 20.42 -11.93 4.71
CA ASP A 175 20.26 -11.42 3.36
C ASP A 175 19.79 -9.97 3.43
N VAL A 176 20.70 -9.03 3.25
CA VAL A 176 20.43 -7.59 3.34
C VAL A 176 19.86 -7.01 2.06
N GLU A 177 19.98 -7.72 0.93
CA GLU A 177 19.54 -7.21 -0.38
C GLU A 177 18.03 -6.92 -0.44
N PRO A 178 17.13 -7.83 0.02
CA PRO A 178 15.70 -7.51 0.08
C PRO A 178 15.41 -6.34 1.03
N ALA A 179 16.16 -6.19 2.13
CA ALA A 179 15.98 -5.05 3.03
C ALA A 179 16.34 -3.72 2.34
N ILE A 180 17.43 -3.67 1.57
CA ILE A 180 17.78 -2.48 0.76
C ILE A 180 16.67 -2.16 -0.22
N LYS A 181 16.19 -3.16 -0.98
CA LYS A 181 15.11 -2.99 -1.96
C LYS A 181 13.83 -2.47 -1.29
N ASN A 182 13.42 -3.05 -0.17
CA ASN A 182 12.22 -2.67 0.55
C ASN A 182 12.31 -1.23 1.08
N VAL A 183 13.40 -0.86 1.70
CA VAL A 183 13.58 0.50 2.25
C VAL A 183 13.66 1.54 1.13
N CYS A 184 14.48 1.28 0.11
CA CYS A 184 14.78 2.28 -0.92
C CYS A 184 13.65 2.44 -1.95
N LEU A 185 12.96 1.35 -2.30
CA LEU A 185 11.93 1.37 -3.33
C LEU A 185 10.51 1.51 -2.78
N PHE A 186 10.28 1.22 -1.49
CA PHE A 186 8.95 1.24 -0.92
C PHE A 186 8.85 2.11 0.33
N TYR A 187 9.59 1.83 1.39
CA TYR A 187 9.37 2.47 2.68
C TYR A 187 9.70 3.95 2.68
N VAL A 188 10.85 4.34 2.14
CA VAL A 188 11.24 5.76 2.02
C VAL A 188 10.29 6.51 1.09
N PRO A 189 10.05 6.09 -0.17
CA PRO A 189 9.12 6.80 -1.04
C PRO A 189 7.70 6.89 -0.50
N PHE A 190 7.17 5.81 0.09
CA PHE A 190 5.77 5.82 0.53
C PHE A 190 5.56 6.57 1.85
N ALA A 191 6.56 6.64 2.73
CA ALA A 191 6.52 7.54 3.87
C ALA A 191 6.54 9.01 3.43
N LEU A 192 7.28 9.36 2.37
CA LEU A 192 7.22 10.69 1.77
C LEU A 192 5.86 10.97 1.14
N LEU A 193 5.27 9.98 0.43
CA LEU A 193 3.90 10.08 -0.09
C LEU A 193 2.89 10.35 1.04
N PHE A 194 3.00 9.62 2.14
CA PHE A 194 2.16 9.80 3.32
C PHE A 194 2.24 11.24 3.86
N LEU A 195 3.45 11.78 4.02
CA LEU A 195 3.67 13.16 4.47
C LEU A 195 3.07 14.18 3.51
N LEU A 196 3.27 14.01 2.20
CA LEU A 196 2.74 14.91 1.17
C LEU A 196 1.20 14.92 1.13
N LEU A 197 0.58 13.75 1.30
CA LEU A 197 -0.88 13.63 1.28
C LEU A 197 -1.54 14.12 2.59
N ILE A 198 -0.89 14.02 3.74
CA ILE A 198 -1.38 14.61 5.00
C ILE A 198 -1.45 16.14 4.92
N GLU A 199 -0.44 16.76 4.30
CA GLU A 199 -0.36 18.22 4.17
C GLU A 199 -1.36 18.77 3.13
N ALA A 200 -2.00 17.91 2.34
CA ALA A 200 -2.95 18.33 1.32
C ALA A 200 -4.23 18.90 1.94
N SER A 201 -4.75 19.97 1.34
CA SER A 201 -6.05 20.55 1.72
C SER A 201 -7.18 19.78 1.05
N TRP A 202 -7.73 18.78 1.77
CA TRP A 202 -8.78 17.88 1.27
C TRP A 202 -10.14 18.57 1.19
N SER A 203 -10.37 19.35 0.14
CA SER A 203 -11.68 19.94 -0.15
C SER A 203 -12.67 18.90 -0.70
N ARG A 204 -13.97 19.17 -0.60
CA ARG A 204 -15.03 18.32 -1.21
C ARG A 204 -14.77 18.09 -2.72
N ARG A 205 -14.30 19.13 -3.42
CA ARG A 205 -13.98 19.05 -4.85
C ARG A 205 -12.78 18.13 -5.12
N LEU A 206 -11.72 18.23 -4.31
CA LEU A 206 -10.53 17.39 -4.45
C LEU A 206 -10.87 15.92 -4.18
N LEU A 207 -11.63 15.61 -3.12
CA LEU A 207 -12.09 14.25 -2.81
C LEU A 207 -12.93 13.67 -3.96
N ALA A 208 -13.85 14.47 -4.52
CA ALA A 208 -14.67 14.04 -5.66
C ALA A 208 -13.82 13.76 -6.90
N TRP A 209 -12.81 14.59 -7.20
CA TRP A 209 -11.90 14.35 -8.32
C TRP A 209 -11.00 13.14 -8.07
N SER A 210 -10.46 12.97 -6.87
CA SER A 210 -9.66 11.79 -6.52
C SER A 210 -10.46 10.49 -6.70
N LEU A 211 -11.70 10.47 -6.23
CA LEU A 211 -12.60 9.33 -6.45
C LEU A 211 -12.87 9.08 -7.95
N ARG A 212 -13.14 10.15 -8.73
CA ARG A 212 -13.39 10.01 -10.18
C ARG A 212 -12.16 9.46 -10.91
N VAL A 213 -10.95 9.92 -10.56
CA VAL A 213 -9.71 9.40 -11.14
C VAL A 213 -9.54 7.92 -10.80
N THR A 214 -9.71 7.55 -9.52
CA THR A 214 -9.61 6.15 -9.07
C THR A 214 -10.62 5.26 -9.79
N VAL A 215 -11.90 5.68 -9.86
CA VAL A 215 -12.95 4.92 -10.53
C VAL A 215 -12.73 4.86 -12.03
N GLY A 216 -12.35 5.95 -12.68
CA GLY A 216 -12.06 6.00 -14.12
C GLY A 216 -10.95 5.03 -14.50
N LEU A 217 -9.86 5.01 -13.73
CA LEU A 217 -8.77 4.05 -13.93
C LEU A 217 -9.23 2.61 -13.69
N ALA A 218 -9.98 2.36 -12.60
CA ALA A 218 -10.47 1.02 -12.30
C ALA A 218 -11.41 0.48 -13.40
N LEU A 219 -12.30 1.33 -13.95
CA LEU A 219 -13.16 0.97 -15.06
C LEU A 219 -12.36 0.68 -16.34
N ALA A 220 -11.34 1.48 -16.65
CA ALA A 220 -10.44 1.23 -17.76
C ALA A 220 -9.71 -0.12 -17.61
N PHE A 221 -9.15 -0.39 -16.43
CA PHE A 221 -8.50 -1.66 -16.15
C PHE A 221 -9.47 -2.85 -16.18
N ALA A 222 -10.71 -2.68 -15.67
CA ALA A 222 -11.72 -3.72 -15.74
C ALA A 222 -12.12 -4.01 -17.20
N ALA A 223 -12.28 -2.98 -18.03
CA ALA A 223 -12.57 -3.15 -19.45
C ALA A 223 -11.43 -3.88 -20.18
N ILE A 224 -10.16 -3.52 -19.91
CA ILE A 224 -9.00 -4.25 -20.44
C ILE A 224 -9.02 -5.71 -19.98
N GLY A 225 -9.27 -6.01 -18.71
CA GLY A 225 -9.38 -7.38 -18.20
C GLY A 225 -10.52 -8.17 -18.87
N CYS A 226 -11.65 -7.52 -19.18
CA CYS A 226 -12.72 -8.17 -19.96
C CYS A 226 -12.27 -8.49 -21.39
N VAL A 227 -11.48 -7.62 -22.04
CA VAL A 227 -10.90 -7.88 -23.36
C VAL A 227 -9.90 -9.03 -23.31
N GLU A 228 -8.99 -9.05 -22.32
CA GLU A 228 -8.06 -10.17 -22.11
C GLU A 228 -8.80 -11.49 -21.94
N PHE A 229 -9.88 -11.51 -21.13
CA PHE A 229 -10.67 -12.71 -20.95
C PHE A 229 -11.35 -13.17 -22.24
N ALA A 230 -11.92 -12.24 -23.01
CA ALA A 230 -12.62 -12.55 -24.26
C ALA A 230 -11.67 -13.03 -25.37
N THR A 231 -10.42 -12.54 -25.37
CA THR A 231 -9.42 -12.89 -26.40
C THR A 231 -8.53 -14.05 -25.99
N GLY A 232 -8.50 -14.42 -24.72
CA GLY A 232 -7.57 -15.42 -24.18
C GLY A 232 -6.10 -14.98 -24.20
N HIS A 233 -5.83 -13.66 -24.27
CA HIS A 233 -4.48 -13.10 -24.36
C HIS A 233 -4.26 -12.02 -23.30
N LEU A 234 -3.12 -12.09 -22.60
CA LEU A 234 -2.70 -11.06 -21.63
C LEU A 234 -1.97 -9.93 -22.36
N LEU A 235 -2.31 -8.67 -22.05
CA LEU A 235 -1.61 -7.50 -22.58
C LEU A 235 -0.22 -7.33 -21.95
N ILE A 236 -0.11 -7.58 -20.65
CA ILE A 236 1.16 -7.63 -19.94
C ILE A 236 1.39 -9.08 -19.53
N SER A 237 2.29 -9.76 -20.24
CA SER A 237 2.64 -11.14 -19.94
C SER A 237 3.56 -11.21 -18.72
N ASN A 238 3.15 -11.96 -17.71
CA ASN A 238 3.99 -12.42 -16.62
C ASN A 238 4.18 -13.93 -16.80
N ALA A 239 5.41 -14.40 -16.90
CA ALA A 239 5.72 -15.80 -17.13
C ALA A 239 4.96 -16.75 -16.17
N LYS A 240 4.88 -16.39 -14.87
CA LYS A 240 4.15 -17.18 -13.86
C LYS A 240 2.64 -17.20 -14.10
N VAL A 241 2.06 -16.11 -14.62
CA VAL A 241 0.62 -16.05 -14.93
C VAL A 241 0.32 -16.81 -16.21
N VAL A 242 1.19 -16.71 -17.20
CA VAL A 242 1.08 -17.49 -18.45
C VAL A 242 1.17 -18.98 -18.14
N GLU A 243 2.21 -19.41 -17.42
CA GLU A 243 2.39 -20.81 -17.00
C GLU A 243 1.17 -21.32 -16.21
N ALA A 244 0.64 -20.51 -15.29
CA ALA A 244 -0.57 -20.87 -14.54
C ALA A 244 -1.80 -21.01 -15.45
N ASN A 245 -1.96 -20.13 -16.44
CA ASN A 245 -3.05 -20.21 -17.41
C ASN A 245 -2.92 -21.41 -18.35
N ASP A 246 -1.71 -21.83 -18.67
CA ASP A 246 -1.44 -23.02 -19.51
C ASP A 246 -1.71 -24.33 -18.75
N LEU A 247 -1.50 -24.34 -17.44
CA LEU A 247 -1.67 -25.52 -16.58
C LEU A 247 -3.08 -25.68 -16.01
N LEU A 248 -3.87 -24.60 -15.94
CA LEU A 248 -5.17 -24.58 -15.28
C LEU A 248 -6.31 -24.59 -16.32
N PRO A 249 -7.46 -25.21 -16.00
CA PRO A 249 -8.62 -25.26 -16.91
C PRO A 249 -9.36 -23.92 -17.03
N TYR A 250 -8.82 -22.82 -16.48
CA TYR A 250 -9.42 -21.49 -16.49
C TYR A 250 -8.37 -20.42 -16.77
N PHE A 251 -8.79 -19.34 -17.44
CA PHE A 251 -7.94 -18.23 -17.81
C PHE A 251 -8.08 -17.08 -16.81
N ARG A 252 -6.96 -16.65 -16.21
CA ARG A 252 -6.90 -15.53 -15.29
C ARG A 252 -6.36 -14.29 -15.99
N VAL A 253 -7.02 -13.16 -15.78
CA VAL A 253 -6.60 -11.87 -16.33
C VAL A 253 -5.88 -11.02 -15.28
N ASN A 254 -4.97 -10.19 -15.72
CA ASN A 254 -4.24 -9.25 -14.87
C ASN A 254 -4.31 -7.79 -15.36
N SER A 255 -4.93 -7.53 -16.52
CA SER A 255 -5.01 -6.19 -17.11
C SER A 255 -3.60 -5.55 -17.22
N LEU A 256 -3.44 -4.28 -16.87
CA LEU A 256 -2.15 -3.59 -16.84
C LEU A 256 -1.35 -3.82 -15.54
N PHE A 257 -1.75 -4.79 -14.72
CA PHE A 257 -1.02 -5.18 -13.52
C PHE A 257 -0.16 -6.41 -13.79
N PHE A 258 0.93 -6.52 -13.07
CA PHE A 258 1.82 -7.68 -13.19
C PHE A 258 1.25 -8.94 -12.51
N ASP A 259 0.28 -8.79 -11.61
CA ASP A 259 -0.28 -9.88 -10.80
C ASP A 259 -1.80 -9.75 -10.69
N PRO A 260 -2.57 -10.82 -10.96
CA PRO A 260 -4.04 -10.83 -10.83
C PRO A 260 -4.55 -10.46 -9.43
N ASN A 261 -3.78 -10.74 -8.35
CA ASN A 261 -4.19 -10.41 -6.99
C ASN A 261 -4.04 -8.91 -6.72
N ILE A 262 -3.01 -8.25 -7.29
CA ILE A 262 -2.85 -6.79 -7.21
C ILE A 262 -3.95 -6.09 -8.00
N TYR A 263 -4.26 -6.59 -9.20
CA TYR A 263 -5.38 -6.12 -10.02
C TYR A 263 -6.71 -6.26 -9.27
N GLY A 264 -7.05 -7.46 -8.81
CA GLY A 264 -8.28 -7.72 -8.06
C GLY A 264 -8.41 -6.88 -6.80
N ARG A 265 -7.30 -6.67 -6.05
CA ARG A 265 -7.26 -5.80 -4.87
C ARG A 265 -7.60 -4.35 -5.22
N TYR A 266 -7.03 -3.80 -6.29
CA TYR A 266 -7.32 -2.44 -6.73
C TYR A 266 -8.81 -2.26 -7.07
N LEU A 267 -9.41 -3.23 -7.78
CA LEU A 267 -10.85 -3.25 -8.07
C LEU A 267 -11.68 -3.35 -6.79
N ALA A 268 -11.36 -4.27 -5.89
CA ALA A 268 -12.09 -4.48 -4.63
C ALA A 268 -12.10 -3.22 -3.76
N LEU A 269 -10.95 -2.55 -3.59
CA LEU A 269 -10.85 -1.30 -2.84
C LEU A 269 -11.68 -0.18 -3.50
N THR A 270 -11.64 -0.07 -4.83
CA THR A 270 -12.46 0.90 -5.56
C THR A 270 -13.95 0.63 -5.40
N MET A 271 -14.37 -0.64 -5.44
CA MET A 271 -15.76 -1.06 -5.20
C MET A 271 -16.22 -0.70 -3.78
N ILE A 272 -15.35 -0.86 -2.77
CA ILE A 272 -15.65 -0.47 -1.39
C ILE A 272 -15.85 1.05 -1.28
N LEU A 273 -15.00 1.86 -1.92
CA LEU A 273 -15.17 3.32 -1.95
C LEU A 273 -16.46 3.74 -2.64
N LEU A 274 -16.83 3.09 -3.76
CA LEU A 274 -18.11 3.31 -4.45
C LEU A 274 -19.31 2.88 -3.58
N ALA A 275 -19.20 1.72 -2.90
CA ALA A 275 -20.23 1.25 -1.99
C ALA A 275 -20.44 2.22 -0.82
N ALA A 276 -19.38 2.82 -0.29
CA ALA A 276 -19.50 3.87 0.72
C ALA A 276 -20.32 5.06 0.21
N VAL A 277 -20.09 5.52 -1.01
CA VAL A 277 -20.92 6.60 -1.60
C VAL A 277 -22.36 6.13 -1.82
N LEU A 278 -22.55 4.91 -2.35
CA LEU A 278 -23.87 4.33 -2.64
C LEU A 278 -24.75 4.25 -1.40
N LEU A 279 -24.20 3.89 -0.25
CA LEU A 279 -24.95 3.74 1.02
C LEU A 279 -25.53 5.05 1.55
N TRP A 280 -25.00 6.21 1.15
CA TRP A 280 -25.42 7.52 1.63
C TRP A 280 -25.94 8.46 0.53
N THR A 281 -25.91 8.08 -0.77
CA THR A 281 -26.52 8.88 -1.83
C THR A 281 -28.00 8.53 -2.02
N ARG A 282 -28.82 9.53 -2.37
CA ARG A 282 -30.22 9.34 -2.77
C ARG A 282 -30.49 9.75 -4.21
N ARG A 283 -29.50 10.32 -4.89
CA ARG A 283 -29.68 10.81 -6.25
C ARG A 283 -29.73 9.62 -7.21
N ARG A 284 -30.90 9.36 -7.79
CA ARG A 284 -31.13 8.23 -8.72
C ARG A 284 -30.06 8.12 -9.79
N ARG A 285 -29.61 9.25 -10.35
CA ARG A 285 -28.54 9.27 -11.36
C ARG A 285 -27.21 8.73 -10.80
N GLU A 286 -26.83 9.17 -9.61
CA GLU A 286 -25.60 8.69 -8.95
C GLU A 286 -25.70 7.19 -8.64
N VAL A 287 -26.85 6.74 -8.13
CA VAL A 287 -27.11 5.30 -7.87
C VAL A 287 -26.93 4.47 -9.13
N LEU A 288 -27.52 4.88 -10.25
CA LEU A 288 -27.42 4.16 -11.52
C LEU A 288 -25.98 4.15 -12.07
N LEU A 289 -25.27 5.27 -12.01
CA LEU A 289 -23.88 5.36 -12.44
C LEU A 289 -22.97 4.48 -11.58
N ILE A 290 -23.14 4.49 -10.26
CA ILE A 290 -22.37 3.65 -9.34
C ILE A 290 -22.70 2.18 -9.57
N ALA A 291 -23.98 1.81 -9.71
CA ALA A 291 -24.40 0.44 -9.96
C ALA A 291 -23.80 -0.10 -11.27
N GLY A 292 -23.88 0.66 -12.37
CA GLY A 292 -23.26 0.29 -13.64
C GLY A 292 -21.73 0.13 -13.53
N SER A 293 -21.07 1.05 -12.79
CA SER A 293 -19.63 0.93 -12.50
C SER A 293 -19.31 -0.33 -11.72
N LEU A 294 -20.07 -0.64 -10.67
CA LEU A 294 -19.89 -1.84 -9.86
C LEU A 294 -20.06 -3.13 -10.65
N VAL A 295 -20.97 -3.18 -11.62
CA VAL A 295 -21.16 -4.35 -12.51
C VAL A 295 -19.90 -4.62 -13.33
N LEU A 296 -19.31 -3.58 -13.96
CA LEU A 296 -18.08 -3.77 -14.75
C LEU A 296 -16.88 -4.13 -13.86
N LEU A 297 -16.72 -3.46 -12.70
CA LEU A 297 -15.65 -3.77 -11.75
C LEU A 297 -15.79 -5.19 -11.19
N TRP A 298 -17.03 -5.65 -10.95
CA TRP A 298 -17.30 -7.02 -10.52
C TRP A 298 -16.89 -8.04 -11.59
N ALA A 299 -17.21 -7.80 -12.86
CA ALA A 299 -16.78 -8.65 -13.96
C ALA A 299 -15.25 -8.76 -14.02
N GLY A 300 -14.53 -7.63 -13.96
CA GLY A 300 -13.07 -7.63 -13.91
C GLY A 300 -12.52 -8.40 -12.70
N LEU A 301 -13.14 -8.24 -11.52
CA LEU A 301 -12.74 -8.97 -10.31
C LEU A 301 -12.99 -10.47 -10.45
N VAL A 302 -14.11 -10.88 -11.03
CA VAL A 302 -14.42 -12.30 -11.30
C VAL A 302 -13.36 -12.90 -12.23
N PHE A 303 -13.02 -12.25 -13.32
CA PHE A 303 -12.03 -12.74 -14.28
C PHE A 303 -10.59 -12.74 -13.74
N SER A 304 -10.30 -11.96 -12.68
CA SER A 304 -9.02 -12.06 -11.98
C SER A 304 -8.84 -13.36 -11.20
N LEU A 305 -9.94 -14.03 -10.83
CA LEU A 305 -10.00 -15.24 -9.99
C LEU A 305 -9.16 -15.11 -8.69
N SER A 306 -9.08 -13.89 -8.15
CA SER A 306 -8.32 -13.61 -6.93
C SER A 306 -9.16 -13.83 -5.67
N GLN A 307 -9.04 -14.99 -5.06
CA GLN A 307 -9.76 -15.35 -3.83
C GLN A 307 -9.50 -14.35 -2.68
N SER A 308 -8.24 -13.89 -2.54
CA SER A 308 -7.87 -12.90 -1.52
C SER A 308 -8.58 -11.55 -1.72
N SER A 309 -8.80 -11.14 -2.99
CA SER A 309 -9.49 -9.90 -3.32
C SER A 309 -11.00 -10.00 -3.10
N PHE A 310 -11.61 -11.16 -3.35
CA PHE A 310 -13.00 -11.41 -2.95
C PHE A 310 -13.19 -11.35 -1.43
N ALA A 311 -12.32 -12.01 -0.67
CA ALA A 311 -12.35 -11.96 0.78
C ALA A 311 -12.19 -10.52 1.31
N ALA A 312 -11.27 -9.75 0.73
CA ALA A 312 -11.07 -8.35 1.05
C ALA A 312 -12.30 -7.49 0.75
N LEU A 313 -12.95 -7.69 -0.41
CA LEU A 313 -14.20 -7.00 -0.75
C LEU A 313 -15.29 -7.30 0.27
N LEU A 314 -15.51 -8.56 0.61
CA LEU A 314 -16.52 -8.96 1.59
C LEU A 314 -16.25 -8.34 2.98
N ALA A 315 -14.99 -8.34 3.42
CA ALA A 315 -14.59 -7.70 4.68
C ALA A 315 -14.87 -6.19 4.68
N GLY A 316 -14.50 -5.49 3.61
CA GLY A 316 -14.78 -4.06 3.48
C GLY A 316 -16.27 -3.74 3.45
N LEU A 317 -17.06 -4.52 2.73
CA LEU A 317 -18.52 -4.39 2.72
C LEU A 317 -19.14 -4.68 4.10
N ALA A 318 -18.61 -5.68 4.83
CA ALA A 318 -19.03 -5.96 6.20
C ALA A 318 -18.75 -4.79 7.14
N VAL A 319 -17.57 -4.15 7.03
CA VAL A 319 -17.25 -2.94 7.80
C VAL A 319 -18.22 -1.80 7.46
N LEU A 320 -18.50 -1.54 6.19
CA LEU A 320 -19.48 -0.52 5.78
C LEU A 320 -20.88 -0.82 6.33
N ALA A 321 -21.30 -2.08 6.27
CA ALA A 321 -22.58 -2.53 6.83
C ALA A 321 -22.64 -2.31 8.35
N ALA A 322 -21.56 -2.63 9.07
CA ALA A 322 -21.46 -2.42 10.51
C ALA A 322 -21.47 -0.91 10.89
N LEU A 323 -20.88 -0.06 10.05
CA LEU A 323 -20.91 1.40 10.22
C LEU A 323 -22.30 1.99 9.91
N ARG A 324 -23.00 1.44 8.90
CA ARG A 324 -24.30 1.97 8.44
C ARG A 324 -25.48 1.52 9.29
N TRP A 325 -25.44 0.27 9.75
CA TRP A 325 -26.50 -0.36 10.52
C TRP A 325 -26.03 -0.71 11.93
N LYS A 326 -26.19 -1.97 12.36
CA LYS A 326 -25.71 -2.47 13.64
C LYS A 326 -24.57 -3.47 13.41
N ALA A 327 -23.52 -3.39 14.22
CA ALA A 327 -22.39 -4.31 14.07
C ALA A 327 -22.76 -5.77 14.37
N TRP A 328 -23.68 -6.00 15.34
CA TRP A 328 -24.02 -7.34 15.78
C TRP A 328 -24.58 -8.26 14.67
N PRO A 329 -25.56 -7.86 13.84
CA PRO A 329 -26.02 -8.73 12.76
C PRO A 329 -24.93 -9.05 11.73
N VAL A 330 -23.99 -8.12 11.50
CA VAL A 330 -22.85 -8.33 10.60
C VAL A 330 -21.89 -9.35 11.21
N VAL A 331 -21.55 -9.22 12.49
CA VAL A 331 -20.70 -10.17 13.20
C VAL A 331 -21.35 -11.55 13.27
N ALA A 332 -22.65 -11.61 13.58
CA ALA A 332 -23.40 -12.86 13.60
C ALA A 332 -23.46 -13.52 12.22
N GLY A 333 -23.71 -12.75 11.17
CA GLY A 333 -23.74 -13.24 9.79
C GLY A 333 -22.36 -13.75 9.33
N ALA A 334 -21.28 -13.01 9.63
CA ALA A 334 -19.92 -13.43 9.33
C ALA A 334 -19.53 -14.69 10.12
N GLY A 335 -19.90 -14.77 11.41
CA GLY A 335 -19.70 -15.95 12.24
C GLY A 335 -20.45 -17.17 11.71
N LEU A 336 -21.71 -16.99 11.31
CA LEU A 336 -22.50 -18.06 10.70
C LEU A 336 -21.88 -18.51 9.36
N ALA A 337 -21.47 -17.59 8.50
CA ALA A 337 -20.82 -17.93 7.23
C ALA A 337 -19.50 -18.70 7.46
N ALA A 338 -18.70 -18.29 8.45
CA ALA A 338 -17.48 -19.01 8.82
C ALA A 338 -17.79 -20.41 9.39
N ALA A 339 -18.82 -20.53 10.24
CA ALA A 339 -19.26 -21.82 10.78
C ALA A 339 -19.78 -22.76 9.68
N VAL A 340 -20.55 -22.24 8.73
CA VAL A 340 -21.04 -23.02 7.56
C VAL A 340 -19.86 -23.45 6.67
N ALA A 341 -18.92 -22.55 6.38
CA ALA A 341 -17.71 -22.89 5.62
C ALA A 341 -16.89 -23.98 6.31
N LEU A 342 -16.68 -23.86 7.62
CA LEU A 342 -15.99 -24.87 8.42
C LEU A 342 -16.75 -26.21 8.42
N ALA A 343 -18.07 -26.18 8.62
CA ALA A 343 -18.90 -27.37 8.56
C ALA A 343 -18.82 -28.06 7.19
N LEU A 344 -18.85 -27.31 6.09
CA LEU A 344 -18.69 -27.87 4.72
C LEU A 344 -17.32 -28.54 4.54
N VAL A 345 -16.25 -27.92 5.05
CA VAL A 345 -14.90 -28.50 5.01
C VAL A 345 -14.83 -29.81 5.83
N LEU A 346 -15.49 -29.86 6.98
CA LEU A 346 -15.47 -31.03 7.88
C LEU A 346 -16.40 -32.17 7.43
N ILE A 347 -17.58 -31.83 6.88
CA ILE A 347 -18.63 -32.82 6.55
C ILE A 347 -18.51 -33.31 5.10
N ALA A 348 -18.11 -32.46 4.19
CA ALA A 348 -18.07 -32.77 2.75
C ALA A 348 -16.75 -32.33 2.10
N PRO A 349 -15.57 -32.76 2.60
CA PRO A 349 -14.28 -32.38 2.02
C PRO A 349 -14.15 -32.76 0.54
N SER A 350 -14.75 -33.88 0.14
CA SER A 350 -14.75 -34.34 -1.27
C SER A 350 -15.58 -33.44 -2.19
N ALA A 351 -16.66 -32.82 -1.72
CA ALA A 351 -17.46 -31.88 -2.51
C ALA A 351 -16.69 -30.58 -2.84
N LEU A 352 -15.67 -30.26 -2.01
CA LEU A 352 -14.76 -29.13 -2.20
C LEU A 352 -13.44 -29.52 -2.89
N ASN A 353 -13.33 -30.75 -3.40
CA ASN A 353 -12.09 -31.34 -3.91
C ASN A 353 -10.92 -31.26 -2.90
N LEU A 354 -11.23 -31.25 -1.61
CA LEU A 354 -10.25 -31.29 -0.53
C LEU A 354 -9.98 -32.76 -0.19
N GLU A 355 -8.95 -33.33 -0.79
CA GLU A 355 -8.41 -34.60 -0.34
C GLU A 355 -7.69 -34.37 0.99
N THR A 356 -8.35 -34.64 2.13
CA THR A 356 -7.84 -34.36 3.47
C THR A 356 -6.81 -35.39 3.98
N GLY A 357 -6.38 -36.31 3.15
CA GLY A 357 -5.57 -37.47 3.57
C GLY A 357 -4.04 -37.35 3.39
N SER A 358 -3.53 -36.35 2.68
CA SER A 358 -2.09 -36.22 2.45
C SER A 358 -1.62 -34.77 2.45
N GLN A 359 -0.36 -34.54 2.86
CA GLN A 359 0.29 -33.24 2.83
C GLN A 359 0.32 -32.66 1.40
N ALA A 360 0.47 -33.52 0.39
CA ALA A 360 0.42 -33.14 -1.01
C ALA A 360 -0.96 -32.62 -1.48
N ALA A 361 -2.04 -33.11 -0.87
CA ALA A 361 -3.39 -32.63 -1.13
C ALA A 361 -3.64 -31.27 -0.47
N LEU A 362 -3.14 -31.09 0.76
CA LEU A 362 -3.19 -29.81 1.46
C LEU A 362 -2.39 -28.75 0.70
N ASP A 363 -1.22 -29.09 0.16
CA ASP A 363 -0.38 -28.21 -0.66
C ASP A 363 -1.08 -27.79 -1.95
N ARG A 364 -1.72 -28.72 -2.64
CA ARG A 364 -2.52 -28.42 -3.83
C ARG A 364 -3.70 -27.49 -3.49
N ALA A 365 -4.45 -27.79 -2.43
CA ALA A 365 -5.59 -26.98 -1.99
C ALA A 365 -5.19 -25.58 -1.53
N THR A 366 -4.01 -25.40 -0.94
CA THR A 366 -3.49 -24.13 -0.44
C THR A 366 -2.51 -23.44 -1.40
N SER A 367 -2.24 -24.01 -2.57
CA SER A 367 -1.24 -23.52 -3.53
C SER A 367 0.15 -23.37 -2.87
N GLY A 368 0.56 -24.34 -2.05
CA GLY A 368 1.86 -24.37 -1.35
C GLY A 368 1.95 -23.47 -0.12
N ARG A 369 0.89 -22.74 0.23
CA ARG A 369 0.91 -21.80 1.38
C ARG A 369 1.07 -22.51 2.71
N ALA A 370 0.52 -23.73 2.87
CA ALA A 370 0.65 -24.51 4.10
C ALA A 370 2.12 -24.78 4.45
N ASN A 371 2.94 -25.14 3.46
CA ASN A 371 4.37 -25.37 3.64
C ASN A 371 5.12 -24.08 3.99
N LEU A 372 4.79 -22.95 3.31
CA LEU A 372 5.38 -21.65 3.64
C LEU A 372 5.06 -21.21 5.07
N ILE A 373 3.83 -21.45 5.55
CA ILE A 373 3.43 -21.17 6.93
C ILE A 373 4.19 -22.08 7.89
N GLY A 374 4.24 -23.39 7.62
CA GLY A 374 4.95 -24.35 8.45
C GLY A 374 6.44 -24.04 8.57
N GLY A 375 7.12 -23.73 7.46
CA GLY A 375 8.52 -23.32 7.47
C GLY A 375 8.76 -22.02 8.24
N GLY A 376 7.87 -21.03 8.04
CA GLY A 376 7.93 -19.78 8.80
C GLY A 376 7.76 -19.96 10.31
N LEU A 377 6.87 -20.86 10.76
CA LEU A 377 6.71 -21.19 12.17
C LEU A 377 7.98 -21.82 12.76
N ARG A 378 8.61 -22.75 12.03
CA ARG A 378 9.89 -23.36 12.45
C ARG A 378 11.01 -22.34 12.54
N MET A 379 11.03 -21.33 11.65
CA MET A 379 11.99 -20.21 11.75
C MET A 379 11.77 -19.39 13.03
N ILE A 380 10.51 -19.14 13.40
CA ILE A 380 10.15 -18.42 14.64
C ILE A 380 10.62 -19.20 15.88
N GLU A 381 10.46 -20.52 15.89
CA GLU A 381 10.93 -21.39 16.98
C GLU A 381 12.44 -21.29 17.20
N ASP A 382 13.23 -21.15 16.11
CA ASP A 382 14.69 -21.05 16.22
C ASP A 382 15.15 -19.70 16.80
N ARG A 383 14.49 -18.58 16.42
CA ARG A 383 14.85 -17.22 16.85
C ARG A 383 13.62 -16.38 17.22
N PRO A 384 12.92 -16.67 18.33
CA PRO A 384 11.63 -16.08 18.62
C PRO A 384 11.68 -14.58 18.98
N VAL A 385 12.78 -14.08 19.54
CA VAL A 385 12.83 -12.71 20.10
C VAL A 385 13.21 -11.68 19.03
N HIS A 386 14.27 -11.89 18.28
CA HIS A 386 14.84 -10.90 17.35
C HIS A 386 14.84 -11.35 15.87
N GLY A 387 14.43 -12.61 15.61
CA GLY A 387 14.37 -13.15 14.25
C GLY A 387 15.73 -13.30 13.57
N PHE A 388 15.72 -13.46 12.26
CA PHE A 388 16.90 -13.64 11.43
C PHE A 388 17.42 -12.36 10.76
N GLY A 389 16.77 -11.22 11.00
CA GLY A 389 17.05 -9.94 10.37
C GLY A 389 16.07 -9.61 9.23
N SER A 390 15.91 -8.31 8.96
CA SER A 390 14.96 -7.82 7.97
C SER A 390 15.34 -8.27 6.56
N GLY A 391 14.36 -8.79 5.81
CA GLY A 391 14.54 -9.28 4.44
C GLY A 391 15.04 -10.72 4.32
N SER A 392 15.35 -11.40 5.43
CA SER A 392 16.00 -12.71 5.44
C SER A 392 15.09 -13.91 5.16
N TYR A 393 13.75 -13.70 5.07
CA TYR A 393 12.79 -14.81 5.02
C TYR A 393 13.08 -15.79 3.88
N ALA A 394 13.25 -15.31 2.65
CA ALA A 394 13.40 -16.18 1.48
C ALA A 394 14.66 -17.03 1.55
N GLU A 395 15.79 -16.45 1.95
CA GLU A 395 17.08 -17.15 2.07
C GLU A 395 17.02 -18.21 3.17
N ARG A 396 16.56 -17.83 4.37
CA ARG A 396 16.48 -18.75 5.52
C ARG A 396 15.46 -19.86 5.32
N TYR A 397 14.34 -19.57 4.67
CA TYR A 397 13.39 -20.60 4.28
C TYR A 397 14.03 -21.61 3.32
N ARG A 398 14.77 -21.14 2.29
CA ARG A 398 15.47 -21.98 1.31
C ARG A 398 16.50 -22.88 1.96
N GLU A 399 17.36 -22.32 2.81
CA GLU A 399 18.39 -23.07 3.53
C GLU A 399 17.79 -24.16 4.41
N ARG A 400 16.74 -23.82 5.15
CA ARG A 400 16.11 -24.73 6.12
C ARG A 400 15.33 -25.85 5.45
N GLU A 401 14.50 -25.52 4.47
CA GLU A 401 13.62 -26.48 3.79
C GLU A 401 14.29 -27.16 2.59
N GLN A 402 15.55 -26.83 2.28
CA GLN A 402 16.37 -27.39 1.19
C GLN A 402 15.64 -27.35 -0.16
N VAL A 403 14.91 -26.28 -0.45
CA VAL A 403 14.17 -26.07 -1.69
C VAL A 403 14.96 -25.24 -2.69
N SER A 404 14.76 -25.49 -3.99
CA SER A 404 15.41 -24.71 -5.06
C SER A 404 14.94 -23.26 -5.06
N SER A 405 15.80 -22.34 -5.51
CA SER A 405 15.51 -20.90 -5.56
C SER A 405 14.25 -20.55 -6.37
N GLU A 406 13.93 -21.34 -7.38
CA GLU A 406 12.75 -21.15 -8.23
C GLU A 406 11.41 -21.37 -7.50
N LYS A 407 11.40 -22.16 -6.43
CA LYS A 407 10.20 -22.52 -5.65
C LYS A 407 9.98 -21.66 -4.40
N VAL A 408 10.91 -20.77 -4.08
CA VAL A 408 10.83 -19.95 -2.86
C VAL A 408 10.06 -18.67 -3.12
N ALA A 409 8.97 -18.46 -2.37
CA ALA A 409 8.31 -17.17 -2.31
C ALA A 409 9.16 -16.18 -1.48
N ALA A 410 9.19 -14.91 -1.89
CA ALA A 410 9.89 -13.84 -1.16
C ALA A 410 9.35 -13.61 0.27
N ALA A 411 8.17 -14.14 0.59
CA ALA A 411 7.51 -14.04 1.89
C ALA A 411 6.54 -15.23 2.11
N SER A 412 6.12 -15.43 3.35
CA SER A 412 5.16 -16.48 3.74
C SER A 412 3.74 -16.31 3.17
N HIS A 413 3.48 -15.28 2.37
CA HIS A 413 2.15 -14.78 1.99
C HIS A 413 1.27 -14.31 3.17
N THR A 414 1.83 -14.24 4.40
CA THR A 414 1.15 -13.77 5.60
C THR A 414 2.07 -12.80 6.33
N ILE A 415 1.78 -11.50 6.29
CA ILE A 415 2.67 -10.46 6.84
C ILE A 415 3.04 -10.68 8.31
N PRO A 416 2.11 -10.97 9.25
CA PRO A 416 2.51 -11.22 10.64
C PRO A 416 3.53 -12.34 10.80
N LEU A 417 3.41 -13.41 10.02
CA LEU A 417 4.33 -14.54 10.06
C LEU A 417 5.72 -14.14 9.51
N THR A 418 5.76 -13.47 8.36
CA THR A 418 7.02 -12.98 7.79
C THR A 418 7.73 -12.03 8.75
N VAL A 419 7.00 -11.04 9.30
CA VAL A 419 7.55 -10.10 10.28
C VAL A 419 8.09 -10.82 11.51
N THR A 420 7.36 -11.83 12.02
CA THR A 420 7.81 -12.57 13.20
C THR A 420 9.03 -13.45 12.89
N ALA A 421 9.10 -14.07 11.73
CA ALA A 421 10.26 -14.87 11.33
C ALA A 421 11.52 -13.99 11.13
N GLU A 422 11.37 -12.83 10.50
CA GLU A 422 12.48 -11.91 10.25
C GLU A 422 12.89 -11.10 11.47
N GLN A 423 11.91 -10.58 12.23
CA GLN A 423 12.12 -9.56 13.25
C GLN A 423 11.78 -10.03 14.67
N GLY A 424 11.36 -11.28 14.82
CA GLY A 424 10.95 -11.84 16.11
C GLY A 424 9.68 -11.21 16.67
N VAL A 425 9.41 -11.49 17.94
CA VAL A 425 8.27 -10.92 18.69
C VAL A 425 8.37 -9.39 18.77
N ILE A 426 9.56 -8.82 18.76
CA ILE A 426 9.77 -7.36 18.79
C ILE A 426 9.16 -6.73 17.53
N GLY A 427 9.45 -7.29 16.35
CA GLY A 427 8.86 -6.83 15.09
C GLY A 427 7.35 -7.04 15.03
N LEU A 428 6.86 -8.19 15.51
CA LEU A 428 5.42 -8.45 15.58
C LEU A 428 4.68 -7.43 16.46
N VAL A 429 5.21 -7.12 17.63
CA VAL A 429 4.61 -6.10 18.53
C VAL A 429 4.61 -4.73 17.85
N ALA A 430 5.72 -4.32 17.24
CA ALA A 430 5.79 -3.05 16.51
C ALA A 430 4.77 -2.99 15.36
N TYR A 431 4.63 -4.06 14.58
CA TYR A 431 3.62 -4.19 13.53
C TYR A 431 2.19 -4.10 14.09
N LEU A 432 1.86 -4.83 15.15
CA LEU A 432 0.53 -4.80 15.77
C LEU A 432 0.19 -3.43 16.35
N VAL A 433 1.15 -2.74 16.96
CA VAL A 433 0.99 -1.36 17.45
C VAL A 433 0.71 -0.40 16.29
N LEU A 434 1.43 -0.53 15.17
CA LEU A 434 1.18 0.27 13.97
C LEU A 434 -0.23 0.04 13.42
N VAL A 435 -0.65 -1.21 13.29
CA VAL A 435 -2.00 -1.57 12.82
C VAL A 435 -3.07 -1.06 13.80
N ALA A 436 -2.85 -1.17 15.11
CA ALA A 436 -3.78 -0.68 16.12
C ALA A 436 -3.97 0.85 16.04
N PHE A 437 -2.88 1.63 15.92
CA PHE A 437 -3.01 3.08 15.77
C PHE A 437 -3.59 3.49 14.41
N SER A 438 -3.37 2.72 13.35
CA SER A 438 -4.02 2.90 12.07
C SER A 438 -5.54 2.76 12.18
N PHE A 439 -6.01 1.68 12.81
CA PHE A 439 -7.44 1.48 13.07
C PHE A 439 -8.00 2.53 14.04
N ALA A 440 -7.27 2.88 15.09
CA ALA A 440 -7.69 3.93 16.01
C ALA A 440 -7.91 5.26 15.27
N LEU A 441 -6.98 5.67 14.39
CA LEU A 441 -7.11 6.90 13.58
C LEU A 441 -8.31 6.83 12.64
N LEU A 442 -8.54 5.72 11.97
CA LEU A 442 -9.62 5.55 10.99
C LEU A 442 -11.00 5.53 11.66
N PHE A 443 -11.15 4.83 12.79
CA PHE A 443 -12.45 4.56 13.41
C PHE A 443 -12.81 5.52 14.55
N ASP A 444 -11.85 6.34 15.06
CA ASP A 444 -12.15 7.27 16.15
C ASP A 444 -13.34 8.19 15.81
N ARG A 445 -14.35 8.16 16.68
CA ARG A 445 -15.61 8.91 16.57
C ARG A 445 -16.38 8.74 15.25
N LEU A 446 -15.92 7.84 14.35
CA LEU A 446 -16.54 7.70 13.02
C LEU A 446 -18.00 7.27 13.13
N ARG A 447 -18.29 6.27 13.98
CA ARG A 447 -19.65 5.78 14.17
C ARG A 447 -20.59 6.84 14.75
N SER A 448 -20.16 7.63 15.73
CA SER A 448 -20.96 8.71 16.31
C SER A 448 -21.24 9.81 15.28
N VAL A 449 -20.24 10.18 14.46
CA VAL A 449 -20.43 11.18 13.39
C VAL A 449 -21.43 10.69 12.34
N LEU A 450 -21.38 9.40 11.97
CA LEU A 450 -22.31 8.81 11.00
C LEU A 450 -23.73 8.65 11.56
N ALA A 451 -23.88 8.35 12.85
CA ALA A 451 -25.17 8.11 13.50
C ALA A 451 -25.92 9.41 13.84
N ASN A 452 -25.19 10.47 14.20
CA ASN A 452 -25.79 11.73 14.68
C ASN A 452 -26.18 12.69 13.54
N ALA A 453 -25.87 12.38 12.28
CA ALA A 453 -26.25 13.18 11.14
C ALA A 453 -27.24 12.41 10.25
N PRO A 454 -28.44 12.93 9.96
CA PRO A 454 -29.36 12.31 8.98
C PRO A 454 -28.69 12.20 7.59
N TRP A 455 -27.75 13.09 7.30
CA TRP A 455 -26.87 13.08 6.11
C TRP A 455 -25.45 13.39 6.54
N PRO A 456 -24.58 12.37 6.61
CA PRO A 456 -23.17 12.59 6.90
C PRO A 456 -22.54 13.42 5.77
N GLY A 457 -21.70 14.38 6.14
CA GLY A 457 -20.93 15.15 5.16
C GLY A 457 -19.97 14.28 4.34
N VAL A 458 -19.53 14.77 3.19
CA VAL A 458 -18.61 14.07 2.28
C VAL A 458 -17.37 13.53 3.01
N ALA A 459 -16.83 14.29 3.96
CA ALA A 459 -15.67 13.85 4.75
C ALA A 459 -15.96 12.61 5.59
N ALA A 460 -17.13 12.52 6.22
CA ALA A 460 -17.51 11.36 7.04
C ALA A 460 -17.73 10.11 6.17
N ILE A 461 -18.39 10.26 5.02
CA ILE A 461 -18.58 9.17 4.05
C ILE A 461 -17.22 8.70 3.51
N THR A 462 -16.34 9.64 3.15
CA THR A 462 -14.98 9.31 2.69
C THR A 462 -14.22 8.55 3.78
N ARG A 463 -14.24 9.01 5.03
CA ARG A 463 -13.59 8.31 6.14
C ARG A 463 -14.15 6.90 6.34
N ALA A 464 -15.46 6.70 6.19
CA ALA A 464 -16.07 5.37 6.25
C ALA A 464 -15.55 4.45 5.13
N GLY A 465 -15.49 4.97 3.90
CA GLY A 465 -14.92 4.25 2.76
C GLY A 465 -13.44 3.90 2.95
N LEU A 466 -12.63 4.85 3.44
CA LEU A 466 -11.21 4.64 3.72
C LEU A 466 -10.99 3.60 4.84
N ALA A 467 -11.79 3.67 5.92
CA ALA A 467 -11.72 2.70 7.02
C ALA A 467 -12.06 1.28 6.55
N ALA A 468 -13.10 1.15 5.73
CA ALA A 468 -13.51 -0.13 5.17
C ALA A 468 -12.48 -0.66 4.16
N ALA A 469 -11.95 0.20 3.28
CA ALA A 469 -10.90 -0.16 2.33
C ALA A 469 -9.61 -0.58 3.03
N TYR A 470 -9.22 0.11 4.10
CA TYR A 470 -8.04 -0.25 4.88
C TYR A 470 -8.22 -1.58 5.62
N ALA A 471 -9.40 -1.84 6.21
CA ALA A 471 -9.70 -3.13 6.84
C ALA A 471 -9.65 -4.28 5.81
N ALA A 472 -10.19 -4.06 4.62
CA ALA A 472 -10.08 -4.99 3.50
C ALA A 472 -8.64 -5.25 3.09
N LEU A 473 -7.82 -4.19 3.03
CA LEU A 473 -6.40 -4.29 2.71
C LEU A 473 -5.64 -5.10 3.76
N ILE A 474 -5.86 -4.84 5.06
CA ILE A 474 -5.24 -5.63 6.15
C ILE A 474 -5.61 -7.10 6.02
N LEU A 475 -6.89 -7.44 5.81
CA LEU A 475 -7.29 -8.83 5.58
C LEU A 475 -6.59 -9.44 4.36
N HIS A 476 -6.48 -8.67 3.26
CA HIS A 476 -5.78 -9.12 2.06
C HIS A 476 -4.31 -9.46 2.35
N THR A 477 -3.63 -8.69 3.22
CA THR A 477 -2.22 -8.92 3.59
C THR A 477 -2.00 -10.18 4.45
N LEU A 478 -3.06 -10.75 5.03
CA LEU A 478 -2.99 -12.04 5.72
C LEU A 478 -2.93 -13.22 4.75
N VAL A 479 -3.27 -13.00 3.48
CA VAL A 479 -3.34 -14.04 2.44
C VAL A 479 -2.41 -13.75 1.26
N TYR A 480 -1.98 -12.50 1.12
CA TYR A 480 -1.07 -12.03 0.08
C TYR A 480 -0.13 -10.97 0.66
N ALA A 481 1.16 -11.29 0.77
CA ALA A 481 2.17 -10.39 1.33
C ALA A 481 2.23 -9.08 0.51
N ALA A 482 2.39 -7.99 1.16
CA ALA A 482 2.72 -6.62 0.81
C ALA A 482 1.83 -5.64 1.60
N TYR A 483 2.35 -5.16 2.70
CA TYR A 483 1.67 -4.16 3.53
C TYR A 483 2.33 -2.79 3.41
N LEU A 484 3.59 -2.67 3.83
CA LEU A 484 4.33 -1.43 3.71
C LEU A 484 4.92 -1.23 2.30
N GLU A 485 5.01 -2.29 1.52
CA GLU A 485 5.39 -2.30 0.10
C GLU A 485 4.23 -1.90 -0.83
N ASP A 486 3.04 -1.67 -0.28
CA ASP A 486 1.88 -1.20 -1.04
C ASP A 486 1.62 0.28 -0.79
N PRO A 487 1.70 1.15 -1.81
CA PRO A 487 1.43 2.58 -1.65
C PRO A 487 0.00 2.88 -1.21
N LEU A 488 -0.96 1.97 -1.47
CA LEU A 488 -2.35 2.12 -1.03
C LEU A 488 -2.49 2.11 0.50
N SER A 489 -1.65 1.32 1.21
CA SER A 489 -1.62 1.31 2.68
C SER A 489 -1.34 2.70 3.24
N TRP A 490 -0.35 3.38 2.66
CA TRP A 490 0.08 4.71 3.07
C TRP A 490 -0.91 5.79 2.63
N ALA A 491 -1.41 5.70 1.39
CA ALA A 491 -2.34 6.69 0.84
C ALA A 491 -3.68 6.72 1.59
N LEU A 492 -4.28 5.55 1.88
CA LEU A 492 -5.55 5.47 2.63
C LEU A 492 -5.42 6.12 4.02
N LEU A 493 -4.33 5.83 4.73
CA LEU A 493 -4.05 6.41 6.04
C LEU A 493 -3.77 7.91 5.97
N ALA A 494 -3.00 8.36 4.98
CA ALA A 494 -2.67 9.76 4.79
C ALA A 494 -3.90 10.62 4.50
N VAL A 495 -4.79 10.15 3.61
CA VAL A 495 -6.05 10.86 3.31
C VAL A 495 -6.93 10.94 4.55
N ALA A 496 -7.06 9.83 5.30
CA ALA A 496 -7.85 9.81 6.52
C ALA A 496 -7.28 10.75 7.60
N ALA A 497 -5.96 10.80 7.74
CA ALA A 497 -5.25 11.71 8.66
C ALA A 497 -5.43 13.18 8.25
N GLY A 498 -5.28 13.50 6.96
CA GLY A 498 -5.47 14.84 6.42
C GLY A 498 -6.90 15.37 6.61
N LEU A 499 -7.91 14.49 6.43
CA LEU A 499 -9.32 14.81 6.69
C LEU A 499 -9.62 15.11 8.17
N ARG A 500 -8.85 14.56 9.09
CA ARG A 500 -8.99 14.84 10.52
C ARG A 500 -8.29 16.13 10.92
N ALA A 501 -7.09 16.37 10.40
CA ALA A 501 -6.30 17.55 10.71
C ALA A 501 -6.97 18.84 10.18
N ARG A 502 -7.64 18.76 9.04
CA ARG A 502 -8.30 19.88 8.36
C ARG A 502 -9.66 19.44 7.81
N PRO A 503 -10.71 19.38 8.64
CA PRO A 503 -12.03 18.95 8.14
C PRO A 503 -12.55 19.94 7.08
N PRO A 504 -12.99 19.43 5.90
CA PRO A 504 -13.55 20.27 4.85
C PRO A 504 -14.89 20.86 5.32
N GLY A 505 -14.97 22.15 5.51
CA GLY A 505 -16.25 22.79 5.87
C GLY A 505 -16.17 24.14 6.55
N ILE A 506 -14.98 24.60 6.94
CA ILE A 506 -14.86 25.90 7.62
C ILE A 506 -14.57 27.03 6.62
N ASP A 507 -13.99 26.74 5.44
CA ASP A 507 -13.52 27.80 4.52
C ASP A 507 -14.48 28.11 3.35
N GLY A 508 -15.58 27.35 3.17
CA GLY A 508 -16.49 27.52 2.01
C GLY A 508 -17.85 28.18 2.28
N GLU A 509 -18.36 28.10 3.52
CA GLU A 509 -19.69 28.65 3.84
C GLU A 509 -19.64 30.05 4.46
N GLY A 510 -18.47 30.48 4.97
CA GLY A 510 -18.28 31.81 5.53
C GLY A 510 -18.15 32.92 4.48
N GLY A 511 -17.67 32.59 3.28
CA GLY A 511 -17.50 33.55 2.19
C GLY A 511 -18.80 33.91 1.47
N GLU A 512 -19.64 32.92 1.22
CA GLU A 512 -20.94 33.15 0.55
C GLU A 512 -21.94 33.83 1.46
N ARG A 513 -22.06 33.46 2.75
CA ARG A 513 -22.94 34.14 3.71
C ARG A 513 -22.47 35.56 4.04
N ARG A 514 -21.18 35.87 4.04
CA ARG A 514 -20.71 37.25 4.17
C ARG A 514 -20.97 38.08 2.94
N GLY A 515 -20.97 37.50 1.74
CA GLY A 515 -21.36 38.14 0.50
C GLY A 515 -22.85 38.46 0.44
N GLU A 516 -23.71 37.54 0.87
CA GLU A 516 -25.16 37.73 0.91
C GLU A 516 -25.59 38.74 1.99
N LEU A 517 -25.00 38.70 3.18
CA LEU A 517 -25.27 39.70 4.24
C LEU A 517 -24.71 41.09 3.89
N ALA A 518 -23.62 41.18 3.13
CA ALA A 518 -23.12 42.47 2.64
C ALA A 518 -23.96 43.05 1.50
N MET A 519 -24.65 42.23 0.74
CA MET A 519 -25.61 42.70 -0.30
C MET A 519 -26.98 43.03 0.27
N ALA A 520 -27.47 42.31 1.29
CA ALA A 520 -28.75 42.58 1.96
C ALA A 520 -28.73 43.84 2.85
N GLY A 521 -27.54 44.34 3.23
CA GLY A 521 -27.39 45.58 4.00
C GLY A 521 -27.26 46.87 3.16
N ARG A 522 -27.42 46.78 1.82
CA ARG A 522 -27.36 47.93 0.88
C ARG A 522 -28.65 48.22 0.12
N SER A 523 -29.77 47.68 0.57
CA SER A 523 -31.11 48.00 0.04
C SER A 523 -31.90 48.82 1.03
#